data_7fd55c930dfab3a995ce21e1fa7fa04f
#
_entry.id   7fd55c930dfab3a995ce21e1fa7fa04f
#
_cell.length_a   1.000
_cell.length_b   1.000
_cell.length_c   1.000
_cell.angle_alpha   90.00
_cell.angle_beta   90.00
_cell.angle_gamma   90.00
#
_symmetry.space_group_name_H-M   'P 1'
#
loop_
_entity.id
_entity.type
_entity.pdbx_description
1 polymer ?
#
loop_
_entity_poly.entity_id
_entity_poly.type
_entity_poly.pdbx_seq_one_letter_code
_entity_poly.pdbx_strand_id
1 'polypeptide(L)'
;MNIGGLEINKKNLSDIRRIEGYVFQDSDSQLFMSTVYEDVAFAPVNYGLSEEETKQRVTDALKMMGIEELRDRHTFRLSGGQKKLAAIATILSMTPEIILLDEPTIALDPRNRKNLIGLINSFSQLRVIASHDLDMIMDTCSRVVLMNNGKIIREGSTVEILNDRELLESNGLELPLSLSGHRLSLIHI
;
A
#
# COMPACT_ATOMS: atom_id res chain seq x y z
N MET A 1 -14.45 18.20 -3.13
CA MET A 1 -13.35 17.24 -3.40
C MET A 1 -13.89 16.17 -4.34
N ASN A 2 -13.12 15.79 -5.38
CA ASN A 2 -13.54 14.81 -6.37
C ASN A 2 -12.52 13.68 -6.45
N ILE A 3 -13.00 12.44 -6.65
CA ILE A 3 -12.20 11.25 -6.87
C ILE A 3 -12.70 10.60 -8.17
N GLY A 4 -11.83 10.37 -9.15
CA GLY A 4 -12.23 9.79 -10.45
C GLY A 4 -13.35 10.55 -11.16
N GLY A 5 -13.43 11.88 -10.98
CA GLY A 5 -14.52 12.71 -11.52
C GLY A 5 -15.81 12.73 -10.68
N LEU A 6 -15.89 11.91 -9.63
CA LEU A 6 -17.06 11.84 -8.74
C LEU A 6 -16.87 12.75 -7.53
N GLU A 7 -17.86 13.59 -7.24
CA GLU A 7 -17.87 14.41 -6.02
C GLU A 7 -18.04 13.51 -4.78
N ILE A 8 -17.24 13.75 -3.72
CA ILE A 8 -17.39 13.03 -2.45
C ILE A 8 -18.64 13.50 -1.73
N ASN A 9 -19.71 12.70 -1.81
CA ASN A 9 -20.95 12.86 -1.10
C ASN A 9 -21.61 11.49 -0.87
N LYS A 10 -22.60 11.42 0.00
CA LYS A 10 -23.27 10.15 0.37
C LYS A 10 -23.80 9.35 -0.84
N LYS A 11 -24.21 10.02 -1.91
CA LYS A 11 -24.78 9.38 -3.10
C LYS A 11 -23.73 8.64 -3.90
N ASN A 12 -22.51 9.20 -3.99
CA ASN A 12 -21.43 8.67 -4.83
C ASN A 12 -20.46 7.75 -4.07
N LEU A 13 -20.62 7.57 -2.73
CA LEU A 13 -19.69 6.76 -1.95
C LEU A 13 -19.57 5.32 -2.41
N SER A 14 -20.65 4.71 -2.89
CA SER A 14 -20.61 3.35 -3.42
C SER A 14 -19.72 3.24 -4.67
N ASP A 15 -19.86 4.20 -5.59
CA ASP A 15 -19.10 4.21 -6.84
C ASP A 15 -17.64 4.57 -6.59
N ILE A 16 -17.37 5.51 -5.66
CA ILE A 16 -16.01 5.86 -5.25
C ILE A 16 -15.29 4.63 -4.66
N ARG A 17 -15.96 3.86 -3.79
CA ARG A 17 -15.39 2.62 -3.20
C ARG A 17 -15.12 1.50 -4.20
N ARG A 18 -15.70 1.57 -5.39
CA ARG A 18 -15.41 0.61 -6.48
C ARG A 18 -14.12 0.93 -7.20
N ILE A 19 -13.79 2.22 -7.33
CA ILE A 19 -12.61 2.69 -8.05
C ILE A 19 -11.40 2.93 -7.14
N GLU A 20 -11.61 2.97 -5.83
CA GLU A 20 -10.58 3.24 -4.82
C GLU A 20 -10.41 2.04 -3.88
N GLY A 21 -9.19 1.58 -3.73
CA GLY A 21 -8.81 0.57 -2.76
C GLY A 21 -7.94 1.17 -1.66
N TYR A 22 -8.29 0.96 -0.39
CA TYR A 22 -7.52 1.44 0.76
C TYR A 22 -6.89 0.27 1.53
N VAL A 23 -5.58 0.32 1.69
CA VAL A 23 -4.81 -0.64 2.48
C VAL A 23 -4.43 -0.01 3.81
N PHE A 24 -4.97 -0.56 4.90
CA PHE A 24 -4.70 -0.07 6.26
C PHE A 24 -3.27 -0.34 6.71
N GLN A 25 -2.75 0.52 7.58
CA GLN A 25 -1.48 0.32 8.26
C GLN A 25 -1.46 -1.01 9.00
N ASP A 26 -2.51 -1.29 9.78
CA ASP A 26 -2.69 -2.56 10.49
C ASP A 26 -3.52 -3.54 9.66
N SER A 27 -2.88 -4.60 9.19
CA SER A 27 -3.54 -5.64 8.37
C SER A 27 -4.54 -6.49 9.18
N ASP A 28 -4.40 -6.59 10.51
CA ASP A 28 -5.38 -7.29 11.36
C ASP A 28 -6.71 -6.55 11.42
N SER A 29 -6.70 -5.24 11.24
CA SER A 29 -7.91 -4.43 11.13
C SER A 29 -8.62 -4.56 9.78
N GLN A 30 -7.96 -5.12 8.76
CA GLN A 30 -8.49 -5.28 7.41
C GLN A 30 -8.97 -6.70 7.12
N LEU A 31 -8.27 -7.72 7.64
CA LEU A 31 -8.60 -9.13 7.45
C LEU A 31 -9.57 -9.59 8.53
N PHE A 32 -10.76 -10.04 8.18
CA PHE A 32 -11.82 -10.40 9.13
C PHE A 32 -12.56 -11.71 8.80
N MET A 33 -12.30 -12.30 7.63
CA MET A 33 -12.85 -13.59 7.26
C MET A 33 -11.98 -14.74 7.78
N SER A 34 -12.50 -15.98 7.73
CA SER A 34 -11.79 -17.14 8.25
C SER A 34 -10.57 -17.52 7.42
N THR A 35 -10.65 -17.41 6.09
CA THR A 35 -9.58 -17.78 5.16
C THR A 35 -9.17 -16.61 4.27
N VAL A 36 -7.95 -16.68 3.72
CA VAL A 36 -7.46 -15.70 2.75
C VAL A 36 -8.39 -15.62 1.54
N TYR A 37 -8.86 -16.77 1.04
CA TYR A 37 -9.80 -16.79 -0.09
C TYR A 37 -11.06 -16.00 0.19
N GLU A 38 -11.68 -16.22 1.37
CA GLU A 38 -12.90 -15.54 1.77
C GLU A 38 -12.72 -14.02 1.91
N ASP A 39 -11.60 -13.58 2.49
CA ASP A 39 -11.29 -12.14 2.58
C ASP A 39 -11.10 -11.52 1.20
N VAL A 40 -10.34 -12.15 0.31
CA VAL A 40 -10.07 -11.62 -1.04
C VAL A 40 -11.34 -11.67 -1.91
N ALA A 41 -12.22 -12.65 -1.70
CA ALA A 41 -13.50 -12.78 -2.40
C ALA A 41 -14.60 -11.84 -1.88
N PHE A 42 -14.43 -11.32 -0.66
CA PHE A 42 -15.48 -10.57 0.02
C PHE A 42 -16.02 -9.38 -0.80
N ALA A 43 -15.15 -8.55 -1.31
CA ALA A 43 -15.56 -7.39 -2.08
C ALA A 43 -16.17 -7.78 -3.45
N PRO A 44 -15.55 -8.63 -4.28
CA PRO A 44 -16.17 -9.13 -5.52
C PRO A 44 -17.58 -9.69 -5.32
N VAL A 45 -17.79 -10.54 -4.31
CA VAL A 45 -19.12 -11.12 -4.00
C VAL A 45 -20.12 -10.01 -3.63
N ASN A 46 -19.75 -9.09 -2.75
CA ASN A 46 -20.64 -8.00 -2.31
C ASN A 46 -20.99 -7.01 -3.42
N TYR A 47 -20.14 -6.88 -4.44
CA TYR A 47 -20.43 -6.07 -5.62
C TYR A 47 -21.17 -6.84 -6.72
N GLY A 48 -21.56 -8.10 -6.45
CA GLY A 48 -22.44 -8.88 -7.31
C GLY A 48 -21.73 -9.51 -8.51
N LEU A 49 -20.43 -9.74 -8.45
CA LEU A 49 -19.73 -10.53 -9.47
C LEU A 49 -20.22 -11.98 -9.42
N SER A 50 -20.23 -12.66 -10.58
CA SER A 50 -20.51 -14.09 -10.64
C SER A 50 -19.47 -14.90 -9.86
N GLU A 51 -19.81 -16.15 -9.52
CA GLU A 51 -18.89 -17.05 -8.82
C GLU A 51 -17.61 -17.28 -9.65
N GLU A 52 -17.75 -17.43 -10.95
CA GLU A 52 -16.63 -17.65 -11.87
C GLU A 52 -15.72 -16.42 -11.94
N GLU A 53 -16.28 -15.21 -12.10
CA GLU A 53 -15.52 -13.95 -12.09
C GLU A 53 -14.84 -13.72 -10.75
N THR A 54 -15.55 -13.97 -9.63
CA THR A 54 -14.98 -13.87 -8.28
C THR A 54 -13.78 -14.78 -8.13
N LYS A 55 -13.90 -16.05 -8.51
CA LYS A 55 -12.81 -17.02 -8.45
C LYS A 55 -11.60 -16.59 -9.30
N GLN A 56 -11.86 -16.06 -10.50
CA GLN A 56 -10.79 -15.56 -11.37
C GLN A 56 -10.08 -14.35 -10.72
N ARG A 57 -10.83 -13.36 -10.24
CA ARG A 57 -10.29 -12.16 -9.57
C ARG A 57 -9.44 -12.50 -8.35
N VAL A 58 -9.93 -13.42 -7.51
CA VAL A 58 -9.18 -13.93 -6.35
C VAL A 58 -7.88 -14.59 -6.79
N THR A 59 -7.94 -15.47 -7.79
CA THR A 59 -6.75 -16.17 -8.29
C THR A 59 -5.71 -15.18 -8.82
N ASP A 60 -6.13 -14.20 -9.61
CA ASP A 60 -5.25 -13.20 -10.19
C ASP A 60 -4.62 -12.31 -9.10
N ALA A 61 -5.40 -11.89 -8.11
CA ALA A 61 -4.90 -11.09 -6.99
C ALA A 61 -3.87 -11.85 -6.14
N LEU A 62 -4.15 -13.11 -5.79
CA LEU A 62 -3.22 -13.95 -5.03
C LEU A 62 -1.93 -14.22 -5.80
N LYS A 63 -2.04 -14.49 -7.11
CA LYS A 63 -0.90 -14.67 -8.00
C LYS A 63 -0.04 -13.41 -8.11
N MET A 64 -0.67 -12.24 -8.28
CA MET A 64 0.05 -10.96 -8.33
C MET A 64 0.83 -10.72 -7.05
N MET A 65 0.29 -11.12 -5.89
CA MET A 65 0.95 -10.99 -4.60
C MET A 65 1.91 -12.14 -4.27
N GLY A 66 1.95 -13.22 -5.10
CA GLY A 66 2.81 -14.38 -4.89
C GLY A 66 2.46 -15.16 -3.64
N ILE A 67 1.17 -15.30 -3.33
CA ILE A 67 0.65 -15.98 -2.12
C ILE A 67 -0.46 -16.99 -2.43
N GLU A 68 -0.46 -17.58 -3.62
CA GLU A 68 -1.48 -18.56 -4.04
C GLU A 68 -1.58 -19.74 -3.08
N GLU A 69 -0.45 -20.17 -2.52
CA GLU A 69 -0.37 -21.26 -1.55
C GLU A 69 -1.03 -20.94 -0.20
N LEU A 70 -1.31 -19.67 0.06
CA LEU A 70 -1.99 -19.23 1.29
C LEU A 70 -3.51 -19.18 1.14
N ARG A 71 -4.06 -19.44 -0.05
CA ARG A 71 -5.45 -19.28 -0.39
C ARG A 71 -6.43 -19.83 0.64
N ASP A 72 -6.24 -21.07 1.07
CA ASP A 72 -7.13 -21.75 2.01
C ASP A 72 -6.64 -21.69 3.46
N ARG A 73 -5.61 -20.87 3.71
CA ARG A 73 -5.04 -20.70 5.04
C ARG A 73 -5.89 -19.75 5.87
N HIS A 74 -6.03 -20.08 7.15
CA HIS A 74 -6.69 -19.17 8.09
C HIS A 74 -5.90 -17.90 8.31
N THR A 75 -6.57 -16.74 8.25
CA THR A 75 -5.96 -15.40 8.33
C THR A 75 -5.18 -15.18 9.62
N PHE A 76 -5.65 -15.71 10.76
CA PHE A 76 -4.96 -15.63 12.05
C PHE A 76 -3.66 -16.47 12.13
N ARG A 77 -3.40 -17.35 11.17
CA ARG A 77 -2.16 -18.18 11.09
C ARG A 77 -1.09 -17.58 10.18
N LEU A 78 -1.36 -16.43 9.62
CA LEU A 78 -0.42 -15.73 8.73
C LEU A 78 0.63 -14.97 9.56
N SER A 79 1.86 -14.91 9.03
CA SER A 79 2.85 -13.94 9.54
C SER A 79 2.44 -12.51 9.18
N GLY A 80 3.01 -11.50 9.85
CA GLY A 80 2.71 -10.10 9.58
C GLY A 80 2.90 -9.71 8.10
N GLY A 81 3.99 -10.16 7.48
CA GLY A 81 4.23 -9.96 6.05
C GLY A 81 3.18 -10.64 5.16
N GLN A 82 2.79 -11.88 5.48
CA GLN A 82 1.73 -12.59 4.76
C GLN A 82 0.37 -11.89 4.90
N LYS A 83 0.05 -11.38 6.09
CA LYS A 83 -1.16 -10.58 6.32
C LYS A 83 -1.17 -9.31 5.47
N LYS A 84 -0.03 -8.62 5.37
CA LYS A 84 0.09 -7.42 4.53
C LYS A 84 -0.17 -7.74 3.06
N LEU A 85 0.44 -8.81 2.53
CA LEU A 85 0.21 -9.25 1.16
C LEU A 85 -1.25 -9.66 0.92
N ALA A 86 -1.86 -10.39 1.86
CA ALA A 86 -3.27 -10.77 1.79
C ALA A 86 -4.18 -9.52 1.83
N ALA A 87 -3.92 -8.55 2.71
CA ALA A 87 -4.67 -7.30 2.76
C ALA A 87 -4.60 -6.51 1.45
N ILE A 88 -3.44 -6.47 0.79
CA ILE A 88 -3.33 -5.85 -0.54
C ILE A 88 -4.11 -6.67 -1.59
N ALA A 89 -4.07 -8.00 -1.52
CA ALA A 89 -4.82 -8.86 -2.45
C ALA A 89 -6.34 -8.61 -2.35
N THR A 90 -6.90 -8.32 -1.14
CA THR A 90 -8.33 -7.98 -0.99
C THR A 90 -8.73 -6.76 -1.80
N ILE A 91 -7.82 -5.80 -1.95
CA ILE A 91 -8.06 -4.59 -2.73
C ILE A 91 -7.89 -4.86 -4.23
N LEU A 92 -6.83 -5.58 -4.61
CA LEU A 92 -6.53 -5.88 -6.01
C LEU A 92 -7.61 -6.73 -6.69
N SER A 93 -8.32 -7.59 -5.94
CA SER A 93 -9.42 -8.41 -6.47
C SER A 93 -10.56 -7.57 -7.05
N MET A 94 -10.69 -6.31 -6.65
CA MET A 94 -11.65 -5.36 -7.21
C MET A 94 -11.14 -4.61 -8.45
N THR A 95 -9.86 -4.76 -8.80
CA THR A 95 -9.22 -4.03 -9.90
C THR A 95 -9.46 -2.51 -9.81
N PRO A 96 -9.12 -1.86 -8.69
CA PRO A 96 -9.36 -0.44 -8.49
C PRO A 96 -8.52 0.39 -9.46
N GLU A 97 -8.95 1.62 -9.72
CA GLU A 97 -8.18 2.61 -10.49
C GLU A 97 -7.14 3.32 -9.61
N ILE A 98 -7.44 3.45 -8.31
CA ILE A 98 -6.64 4.16 -7.32
C ILE A 98 -6.38 3.25 -6.13
N ILE A 99 -5.12 3.16 -5.70
CA ILE A 99 -4.73 2.42 -4.49
C ILE A 99 -4.12 3.39 -3.48
N LEU A 100 -4.74 3.46 -2.30
CA LEU A 100 -4.24 4.20 -1.16
C LEU A 100 -3.53 3.22 -0.23
N LEU A 101 -2.27 3.48 0.09
CA LEU A 101 -1.43 2.64 0.95
C LEU A 101 -1.02 3.46 2.17
N ASP A 102 -1.43 2.98 3.35
CA ASP A 102 -1.06 3.61 4.62
C ASP A 102 0.02 2.77 5.30
N GLU A 103 1.21 3.35 5.43
CA GLU A 103 2.41 2.73 6.01
C GLU A 103 2.62 1.27 5.56
N PRO A 104 2.73 1.00 4.25
CA PRO A 104 2.69 -0.37 3.74
C PRO A 104 3.89 -1.23 4.16
N THR A 105 5.03 -0.62 4.50
CA THR A 105 6.27 -1.32 4.86
C THR A 105 6.47 -1.51 6.35
N ILE A 106 5.60 -0.95 7.19
CA ILE A 106 5.74 -1.04 8.65
C ILE A 106 5.70 -2.50 9.13
N ALA A 107 6.53 -2.84 10.10
CA ALA A 107 6.66 -4.17 10.69
C ALA A 107 7.07 -5.29 9.71
N LEU A 108 7.58 -4.96 8.53
CA LEU A 108 8.17 -5.92 7.61
C LEU A 108 9.66 -6.06 7.84
N ASP A 109 10.15 -7.30 7.75
CA ASP A 109 11.59 -7.54 7.67
C ASP A 109 12.17 -7.02 6.33
N PRO A 110 13.50 -6.82 6.22
CA PRO A 110 14.11 -6.21 5.05
C PRO A 110 13.81 -6.93 3.72
N ARG A 111 13.69 -8.26 3.75
CA ARG A 111 13.39 -9.07 2.56
C ARG A 111 11.95 -8.84 2.09
N ASN A 112 11.00 -8.92 3.02
CA ASN A 112 9.59 -8.70 2.73
C ASN A 112 9.33 -7.24 2.32
N ARG A 113 10.01 -6.26 2.96
CA ARG A 113 9.96 -4.86 2.55
C ARG A 113 10.42 -4.68 1.09
N LYS A 114 11.57 -5.24 0.72
CA LYS A 114 12.09 -5.16 -0.66
C LYS A 114 11.13 -5.79 -1.67
N ASN A 115 10.58 -6.96 -1.34
CA ASN A 115 9.61 -7.64 -2.19
C ASN A 115 8.34 -6.78 -2.38
N LEU A 116 7.81 -6.21 -1.30
CA LEU A 116 6.62 -5.35 -1.37
C LEU A 116 6.86 -4.09 -2.21
N ILE A 117 8.02 -3.45 -2.09
CA ILE A 117 8.40 -2.30 -2.94
C ILE A 117 8.40 -2.71 -4.42
N GLY A 118 8.98 -3.88 -4.75
CA GLY A 118 8.94 -4.41 -6.11
C GLY A 118 7.51 -4.64 -6.63
N LEU A 119 6.64 -5.19 -5.79
CA LEU A 119 5.23 -5.40 -6.12
C LEU A 119 4.49 -4.07 -6.33
N ILE A 120 4.65 -3.11 -5.42
CA ILE A 120 4.04 -1.78 -5.54
C ILE A 120 4.48 -1.11 -6.88
N ASN A 121 5.73 -1.25 -7.27
CA ASN A 121 6.23 -0.69 -8.53
C ASN A 121 5.66 -1.39 -9.79
N SER A 122 5.18 -2.62 -9.66
CA SER A 122 4.52 -3.33 -10.76
C SER A 122 3.06 -2.95 -10.98
N PHE A 123 2.43 -2.23 -10.04
CA PHE A 123 1.03 -1.82 -10.17
C PHE A 123 0.86 -0.76 -11.25
N SER A 124 -0.12 -0.95 -12.12
CA SER A 124 -0.49 0.02 -13.18
C SER A 124 -1.42 1.13 -12.67
N GLN A 125 -2.02 0.94 -11.51
CA GLN A 125 -2.99 1.86 -10.89
C GLN A 125 -2.31 3.15 -10.41
N LEU A 126 -3.09 4.23 -10.26
CA LEU A 126 -2.66 5.41 -9.54
C LEU A 126 -2.44 5.02 -8.06
N ARG A 127 -1.25 5.34 -7.53
CA ARG A 127 -0.90 5.03 -6.15
C ARG A 127 -0.74 6.32 -5.35
N VAL A 128 -1.33 6.33 -4.16
CA VAL A 128 -1.08 7.35 -3.14
C VAL A 128 -0.57 6.63 -1.90
N ILE A 129 0.61 6.98 -1.44
CA ILE A 129 1.29 6.31 -0.34
C ILE A 129 1.50 7.32 0.78
N ALA A 130 0.98 7.04 1.97
CA ALA A 130 1.32 7.76 3.18
C ALA A 130 2.39 6.95 3.93
N SER A 131 3.55 7.53 4.17
CA SER A 131 4.63 6.85 4.89
C SER A 131 5.68 7.81 5.42
N HIS A 132 6.36 7.39 6.49
CA HIS A 132 7.58 7.99 7.02
C HIS A 132 8.86 7.27 6.53
N ASP A 133 8.73 6.18 5.77
CA ASP A 133 9.84 5.46 5.14
C ASP A 133 10.26 6.19 3.85
N LEU A 134 11.14 7.18 3.99
CA LEU A 134 11.54 8.05 2.89
C LEU A 134 12.32 7.32 1.80
N ASP A 135 13.06 6.26 2.13
CA ASP A 135 13.74 5.42 1.13
C ASP A 135 12.71 4.66 0.27
N MET A 136 11.64 4.14 0.88
CA MET A 136 10.55 3.51 0.12
C MET A 136 9.83 4.52 -0.77
N ILE A 137 9.58 5.75 -0.28
CA ILE A 137 8.99 6.83 -1.09
C ILE A 137 9.89 7.17 -2.28
N MET A 138 11.21 7.23 -2.10
CA MET A 138 12.17 7.44 -3.20
C MET A 138 12.08 6.33 -4.26
N ASP A 139 11.94 5.09 -3.81
CA ASP A 139 11.90 3.92 -4.70
C ASP A 139 10.56 3.77 -5.45
N THR A 140 9.47 4.36 -4.94
CA THR A 140 8.10 4.07 -5.43
C THR A 140 7.35 5.28 -5.99
N CYS A 141 7.70 6.50 -5.60
CA CYS A 141 6.96 7.70 -5.91
C CYS A 141 7.75 8.67 -6.80
N SER A 142 7.11 9.28 -7.76
CA SER A 142 7.69 10.36 -8.58
C SER A 142 7.41 11.76 -8.02
N ARG A 143 6.37 11.90 -7.19
CA ARG A 143 5.91 13.17 -6.58
C ARG A 143 5.67 12.97 -5.09
N VAL A 144 6.02 13.98 -4.30
CA VAL A 144 5.86 14.00 -2.85
C VAL A 144 5.07 15.23 -2.43
N VAL A 145 4.19 15.05 -1.45
CA VAL A 145 3.54 16.12 -0.70
C VAL A 145 4.00 16.01 0.75
N LEU A 146 4.83 16.94 1.19
CA LEU A 146 5.28 17.04 2.58
C LEU A 146 4.19 17.68 3.42
N MET A 147 3.79 17.00 4.48
CA MET A 147 2.77 17.49 5.42
C MET A 147 3.35 17.58 6.84
N ASN A 148 2.98 18.63 7.56
CA ASN A 148 3.28 18.78 8.98
C ASN A 148 2.08 19.43 9.68
N ASN A 149 1.69 18.89 10.85
CA ASN A 149 0.56 19.39 11.65
C ASN A 149 -0.73 19.60 10.83
N GLY A 150 -1.05 18.65 9.93
CA GLY A 150 -2.27 18.68 9.09
C GLY A 150 -2.24 19.72 7.96
N LYS A 151 -1.08 20.35 7.69
CA LYS A 151 -0.91 21.33 6.61
C LYS A 151 0.07 20.83 5.57
N ILE A 152 -0.20 21.12 4.30
CA ILE A 152 0.76 20.93 3.22
C ILE A 152 1.85 22.01 3.38
N ILE A 153 3.09 21.59 3.54
CA ILE A 153 4.26 22.44 3.65
C ILE A 153 4.86 22.70 2.27
N ARG A 154 5.07 21.64 1.50
CA ARG A 154 5.61 21.70 0.15
C ARG A 154 5.18 20.50 -0.67
N GLU A 155 5.10 20.67 -1.98
CA GLU A 155 4.94 19.58 -2.94
C GLU A 155 5.93 19.74 -4.09
N GLY A 156 6.36 18.62 -4.65
CA GLY A 156 7.33 18.62 -5.74
C GLY A 156 7.71 17.22 -6.18
N SER A 157 8.74 17.12 -6.99
CA SER A 157 9.32 15.82 -7.34
C SER A 157 9.95 15.18 -6.11
N THR A 158 9.96 13.84 -6.08
CA THR A 158 10.59 13.07 -4.98
C THR A 158 12.03 13.49 -4.77
N VAL A 159 12.79 13.67 -5.86
CA VAL A 159 14.20 14.08 -5.80
C VAL A 159 14.35 15.49 -5.21
N GLU A 160 13.49 16.44 -5.61
CA GLU A 160 13.55 17.81 -5.09
C GLU A 160 13.26 17.87 -3.58
N ILE A 161 12.19 17.23 -3.15
CA ILE A 161 11.74 17.29 -1.75
C ILE A 161 12.68 16.51 -0.83
N LEU A 162 13.07 15.29 -1.21
CA LEU A 162 13.82 14.40 -0.32
C LEU A 162 15.33 14.66 -0.30
N ASN A 163 15.86 15.51 -1.18
CA ASN A 163 17.24 16.02 -1.08
C ASN A 163 17.36 17.35 -0.30
N ASP A 164 16.25 18.01 0.01
CA ASP A 164 16.24 19.27 0.76
C ASP A 164 16.35 18.98 2.27
N ARG A 165 17.59 18.86 2.75
CA ARG A 165 17.89 18.56 4.15
C ARG A 165 17.25 19.60 5.11
N GLU A 166 17.35 20.88 4.80
CA GLU A 166 16.83 21.94 5.67
C GLU A 166 15.31 21.86 5.79
N LEU A 167 14.64 21.61 4.65
CA LEU A 167 13.19 21.39 4.61
C LEU A 167 12.78 20.18 5.47
N LEU A 168 13.47 19.05 5.34
CA LEU A 168 13.12 17.84 6.09
C LEU A 168 13.36 18.02 7.58
N GLU A 169 14.55 18.47 7.99
CA GLU A 169 14.92 18.65 9.40
C GLU A 169 14.03 19.68 10.11
N SER A 170 13.68 20.79 9.45
CA SER A 170 12.75 21.79 10.01
C SER A 170 11.33 21.26 10.21
N ASN A 171 10.96 20.14 9.55
CA ASN A 171 9.67 19.47 9.70
C ASN A 171 9.75 18.14 10.48
N GLY A 172 10.87 17.90 11.18
CA GLY A 172 11.04 16.75 12.07
C GLY A 172 11.33 15.43 11.34
N LEU A 173 11.82 15.50 10.11
CA LEU A 173 12.24 14.35 9.30
C LEU A 173 13.76 14.37 9.12
N GLU A 174 14.34 13.20 8.91
CA GLU A 174 15.74 13.05 8.53
C GLU A 174 15.85 12.79 7.01
N LEU A 175 17.04 12.97 6.44
CA LEU A 175 17.30 12.56 5.07
C LEU A 175 17.08 11.04 4.92
N PRO A 176 16.61 10.58 3.74
CA PRO A 176 16.64 9.15 3.40
C PRO A 176 18.01 8.55 3.70
N LEU A 177 18.05 7.32 4.24
CA LEU A 177 19.32 6.65 4.58
C LEU A 177 20.22 6.51 3.35
N SER A 178 19.64 6.29 2.19
CA SER A 178 20.35 6.24 0.91
C SER A 178 21.06 7.54 0.53
N LEU A 179 20.59 8.69 1.04
CA LEU A 179 21.16 10.02 0.78
C LEU A 179 22.02 10.54 1.93
N SER A 180 21.92 9.96 3.13
CA SER A 180 22.58 10.46 4.34
C SER A 180 24.10 10.30 4.34
N GLY A 181 24.69 9.61 3.36
CA GLY A 181 26.14 9.39 3.26
C GLY A 181 26.74 8.51 4.36
N HIS A 182 25.89 7.93 5.22
CA HIS A 182 26.32 6.96 6.22
C HIS A 182 26.71 5.65 5.50
N ARG A 183 27.96 5.59 5.03
CA ARG A 183 28.62 4.29 4.90
C ARG A 183 28.59 3.67 6.29
N LEU A 184 27.78 2.65 6.47
CA LEU A 184 27.92 1.77 7.62
C LEU A 184 29.37 1.30 7.62
N SER A 185 30.20 1.90 8.48
CA SER A 185 31.47 1.30 8.85
C SER A 185 31.10 -0.04 9.46
N LEU A 186 31.39 -1.12 8.75
CA LEU A 186 31.30 -2.48 9.28
C LEU A 186 32.11 -2.50 10.57
N ILE A 187 31.44 -2.43 11.70
CA ILE A 187 32.05 -2.76 12.98
C ILE A 187 32.24 -4.28 12.91
N HIS A 188 33.45 -4.70 12.59
CA HIS A 188 33.89 -6.06 12.81
C HIS A 188 33.92 -6.27 14.34
N ILE A 189 32.99 -7.05 14.85
CA ILE A 189 33.10 -7.69 16.18
C ILE A 189 33.77 -9.04 15.99
#